data_fe7ce8630a55ec76afb0c4044da11ac4
#
_entry.id   fe7ce8630a55ec76afb0c4044da11ac4
#
_cell.length_a   1.000
_cell.length_b   1.000
_cell.length_c   1.000
_cell.angle_alpha   90.00
_cell.angle_beta   90.00
_cell.angle_gamma   90.00
#
_symmetry.space_group_name_H-M   'P 1'
#
loop_
_entity.id
_entity.type
_entity.pdbx_description
1 polymer ?
#
loop_
_entity_poly.entity_id
_entity_poly.type
_entity_poly.pdbx_seq_one_letter_code
_entity_poly.pdbx_strand_id
1 'polypeptide(L)'
;FFRLFDQLSGMTGTADTEAAEFAEIYGLNVSIIPTNKPMAREDNDDLVFLTQEAKFKALIEEIEMLRKKDAPILVGTASVESSEIVSALLNKKNISHQVLNAKQHEKEAEVIANAGRPGVVTIATNMAGRGTDIVLGGKENIGDGEWEKRHQSVLDAGGLHILGTERHESRRIDNQLRGRSGRQGDPGYSKFFLSLEDDLLRLFISDSRRGLFERIGMGDDHIEHKMLS
;
A
#
# COMPACT_ATOMS: atom_id res chain seq x y z
N PHE A 1 -26.63 15.56 6.09
CA PHE A 1 -27.07 14.46 6.95
C PHE A 1 -26.47 14.56 8.36
N PHE A 2 -25.15 14.51 8.52
CA PHE A 2 -24.49 14.48 9.84
C PHE A 2 -24.81 15.68 10.74
N ARG A 3 -25.10 16.85 10.17
CA ARG A 3 -25.52 18.07 10.92
C ARG A 3 -26.93 17.99 11.51
N LEU A 4 -27.66 16.90 11.26
CA LEU A 4 -28.99 16.67 11.87
C LEU A 4 -28.88 16.06 13.27
N PHE A 5 -27.71 15.68 13.72
CA PHE A 5 -27.48 15.08 15.03
C PHE A 5 -26.92 16.13 16.00
N ASP A 6 -27.45 16.16 17.22
CA ASP A 6 -27.01 17.06 18.29
C ASP A 6 -25.57 16.72 18.75
N GLN A 7 -25.21 15.46 18.69
CA GLN A 7 -23.87 14.97 18.99
C GLN A 7 -23.34 14.08 17.86
N LEU A 8 -22.14 14.38 17.41
CA LEU A 8 -21.45 13.63 16.39
C LEU A 8 -20.03 13.31 16.85
N SER A 9 -19.64 12.06 16.76
CA SER A 9 -18.27 11.62 17.00
C SER A 9 -17.92 10.46 16.08
N GLY A 10 -16.62 10.19 15.89
CA GLY A 10 -16.13 9.09 15.08
C GLY A 10 -14.71 8.72 15.47
N MET A 11 -14.26 7.56 15.01
CA MET A 11 -12.89 7.09 15.19
C MET A 11 -12.31 6.58 13.88
N THR A 12 -11.08 6.99 13.60
CA THR A 12 -10.30 6.51 12.44
C THR A 12 -8.83 6.69 12.71
N GLY A 13 -7.99 5.86 12.13
CA GLY A 13 -6.52 5.99 12.21
C GLY A 13 -5.94 7.10 11.33
N THR A 14 -6.76 7.83 10.57
CA THR A 14 -6.29 8.83 9.58
C THR A 14 -7.03 10.17 9.67
N ALA A 15 -7.64 10.49 10.82
CA ALA A 15 -8.38 11.75 10.99
C ALA A 15 -7.47 12.99 11.01
N ASP A 16 -6.24 12.85 11.49
CA ASP A 16 -5.32 13.98 11.67
C ASP A 16 -5.02 14.71 10.37
N THR A 17 -4.88 14.01 9.26
CA THR A 17 -4.64 14.60 7.93
C THR A 17 -5.79 15.47 7.42
N GLU A 18 -7.00 15.26 7.96
CA GLU A 18 -8.24 15.96 7.58
C GLU A 18 -8.80 16.82 8.72
N ALA A 19 -7.98 17.12 9.74
CA ALA A 19 -8.44 17.83 10.94
C ALA A 19 -9.06 19.21 10.63
N ALA A 20 -8.51 19.93 9.66
CA ALA A 20 -9.04 21.22 9.23
C ALA A 20 -10.44 21.06 8.60
N GLU A 21 -10.65 20.04 7.76
CA GLU A 21 -11.95 19.76 7.14
C GLU A 21 -13.00 19.38 8.19
N PHE A 22 -12.64 18.55 9.19
CA PHE A 22 -13.54 18.21 10.29
C PHE A 22 -13.96 19.44 11.11
N ALA A 23 -13.03 20.35 11.37
CA ALA A 23 -13.33 21.58 12.10
C ALA A 23 -14.23 22.50 11.26
N GLU A 24 -13.95 22.71 9.99
CA GLU A 24 -14.69 23.61 9.11
C GLU A 24 -16.10 23.11 8.79
N ILE A 25 -16.24 21.83 8.43
CA ILE A 25 -17.53 21.29 7.96
C ILE A 25 -18.44 20.89 9.12
N TYR A 26 -17.89 20.30 10.20
CA TYR A 26 -18.67 19.68 11.26
C TYR A 26 -18.47 20.32 12.64
N GLY A 27 -17.51 21.25 12.78
CA GLY A 27 -17.15 21.83 14.09
C GLY A 27 -16.49 20.81 15.04
N LEU A 28 -15.90 19.75 14.50
CA LEU A 28 -15.29 18.68 15.28
C LEU A 28 -13.79 18.88 15.44
N ASN A 29 -13.29 18.67 16.65
CA ASN A 29 -11.86 18.61 16.91
C ASN A 29 -11.34 17.18 16.79
N VAL A 30 -10.13 17.03 16.25
CA VAL A 30 -9.45 15.75 16.20
C VAL A 30 -8.51 15.60 17.40
N SER A 31 -8.70 14.53 18.18
CA SER A 31 -7.82 14.16 19.28
C SER A 31 -6.98 12.96 18.89
N ILE A 32 -5.66 13.12 18.87
CA ILE A 32 -4.71 12.06 18.54
C ILE A 32 -4.48 11.20 19.79
N ILE A 33 -4.84 9.92 19.71
CA ILE A 33 -4.59 8.96 20.76
C ILE A 33 -3.32 8.20 20.41
N PRO A 34 -2.29 8.21 21.29
CA PRO A 34 -1.04 7.47 21.06
C PRO A 34 -1.29 5.97 20.83
N THR A 35 -0.48 5.37 20.00
CA THR A 35 -0.52 3.92 19.77
C THR A 35 -0.11 3.14 21.02
N ASN A 36 -0.72 1.96 21.23
CA ASN A 36 -0.39 1.08 22.37
C ASN A 36 1.07 0.62 22.38
N LYS A 37 1.63 0.32 21.19
CA LYS A 37 3.04 0.00 21.01
C LYS A 37 3.66 0.95 19.98
N PRO A 38 4.96 1.25 20.09
CA PRO A 38 5.65 2.02 19.07
C PRO A 38 5.50 1.36 17.68
N MET A 39 5.37 2.17 16.65
CA MET A 39 5.32 1.69 15.28
C MET A 39 6.71 1.19 14.86
N ALA A 40 6.78 -0.08 14.46
CA ALA A 40 8.01 -0.73 14.00
C ALA A 40 8.09 -0.84 12.46
N ARG A 41 7.05 -0.36 11.73
CA ARG A 41 7.05 -0.35 10.27
C ARG A 41 8.07 0.66 9.75
N GLU A 42 8.83 0.25 8.75
CA GLU A 42 9.75 1.10 7.99
C GLU A 42 9.02 1.71 6.79
N ASP A 43 8.84 3.02 6.81
CA ASP A 43 8.26 3.77 5.68
C ASP A 43 9.42 4.32 4.84
N ASN A 44 9.69 3.69 3.70
CA ASN A 44 10.78 4.09 2.80
C ASN A 44 10.37 5.25 1.89
N ASP A 45 11.37 5.94 1.37
CA ASP A 45 11.20 6.99 0.38
C ASP A 45 10.59 6.45 -0.92
N ASP A 46 9.85 7.30 -1.60
CA ASP A 46 9.23 6.99 -2.88
C ASP A 46 10.31 6.85 -3.96
N LEU A 47 10.16 5.84 -4.82
CA LEU A 47 10.95 5.72 -6.03
C LEU A 47 10.18 6.34 -7.19
N VAL A 48 10.76 7.35 -7.84
CA VAL A 48 10.14 8.06 -8.95
C VAL A 48 10.84 7.73 -10.26
N PHE A 49 10.08 7.29 -11.25
CA PHE A 49 10.56 6.90 -12.57
C PHE A 49 10.03 7.85 -13.64
N LEU A 50 10.72 7.94 -14.77
CA LEU A 50 10.27 8.76 -15.91
C LEU A 50 9.01 8.16 -16.56
N THR A 51 8.97 6.83 -16.70
CA THR A 51 7.91 6.11 -17.41
C THR A 51 7.21 5.09 -16.52
N GLN A 52 5.97 4.77 -16.87
CA GLN A 52 5.24 3.69 -16.21
C GLN A 52 5.90 2.32 -16.45
N GLU A 53 6.53 2.11 -17.61
CA GLU A 53 7.22 0.87 -17.91
C GLU A 53 8.38 0.63 -16.94
N ALA A 54 9.25 1.64 -16.73
CA ALA A 54 10.36 1.56 -15.78
C ALA A 54 9.85 1.35 -14.34
N LYS A 55 8.79 2.07 -13.94
CA LYS A 55 8.12 1.90 -12.64
C LYS A 55 7.67 0.45 -12.42
N PHE A 56 6.92 -0.11 -13.35
CA PHE A 56 6.39 -1.47 -13.20
C PHE A 56 7.49 -2.53 -13.27
N LYS A 57 8.53 -2.32 -14.07
CA LYS A 57 9.71 -3.19 -14.09
C LYS A 57 10.36 -3.25 -12.70
N ALA A 58 10.65 -2.10 -12.09
CA ALA A 58 11.23 -2.02 -10.77
C ALA A 58 10.31 -2.62 -9.67
N LEU A 59 8.99 -2.39 -9.76
CA LEU A 59 8.01 -3.01 -8.87
C LEU A 59 8.07 -4.54 -8.93
N ILE A 60 8.12 -5.12 -10.13
CA ILE A 60 8.19 -6.58 -10.29
C ILE A 60 9.50 -7.15 -9.75
N GLU A 61 10.62 -6.47 -9.97
CA GLU A 61 11.93 -6.84 -9.43
C GLU A 61 11.92 -6.84 -7.89
N GLU A 62 11.31 -5.82 -7.27
CA GLU A 62 11.13 -5.76 -5.80
C GLU A 62 10.27 -6.94 -5.31
N ILE A 63 9.17 -7.24 -5.99
CA ILE A 63 8.31 -8.39 -5.65
C ILE A 63 9.10 -9.71 -5.75
N GLU A 64 9.89 -9.90 -6.80
CA GLU A 64 10.73 -11.10 -6.96
C GLU A 64 11.76 -11.23 -5.82
N MET A 65 12.35 -10.11 -5.39
CA MET A 65 13.32 -10.07 -4.29
C MET A 65 12.66 -10.40 -2.93
N LEU A 66 11.53 -9.80 -2.64
CA LEU A 66 10.80 -10.00 -1.38
C LEU A 66 10.25 -11.43 -1.26
N ARG A 67 9.77 -12.02 -2.36
CA ARG A 67 9.32 -13.40 -2.39
C ARG A 67 10.42 -14.41 -2.06
N LYS A 68 11.67 -14.13 -2.43
CA LYS A 68 12.83 -14.99 -2.05
C LYS A 68 13.07 -15.01 -0.55
N LYS A 69 12.54 -14.03 0.18
CA LYS A 69 12.60 -13.93 1.65
C LYS A 69 11.33 -14.45 2.32
N ASP A 70 10.41 -15.05 1.55
CA ASP A 70 9.09 -15.46 2.01
C ASP A 70 8.24 -14.33 2.62
N ALA A 71 8.53 -13.08 2.28
CA ALA A 71 7.76 -11.94 2.75
C ALA A 71 6.36 -11.91 2.10
N PRO A 72 5.27 -11.73 2.87
CA PRO A 72 3.96 -11.43 2.31
C PRO A 72 3.94 -10.01 1.74
N ILE A 73 3.32 -9.85 0.57
CA ILE A 73 3.34 -8.59 -0.18
C ILE A 73 1.92 -8.16 -0.50
N LEU A 74 1.59 -6.91 -0.15
CA LEU A 74 0.36 -6.26 -0.57
C LEU A 74 0.69 -5.13 -1.55
N VAL A 75 0.32 -5.30 -2.80
CA VAL A 75 0.46 -4.27 -3.84
C VAL A 75 -0.81 -3.42 -3.86
N GLY A 76 -0.69 -2.15 -3.50
CA GLY A 76 -1.78 -1.19 -3.54
C GLY A 76 -1.85 -0.47 -4.89
N THR A 77 -3.01 -0.48 -5.54
CA THR A 77 -3.27 0.22 -6.79
C THR A 77 -4.43 1.20 -6.63
N ALA A 78 -4.42 2.33 -7.33
CA ALA A 78 -5.49 3.32 -7.24
C ALA A 78 -6.72 2.93 -8.05
N SER A 79 -6.55 2.16 -9.14
CA SER A 79 -7.63 1.77 -10.03
C SER A 79 -7.70 0.26 -10.30
N VAL A 80 -8.82 -0.19 -10.84
CA VAL A 80 -8.98 -1.57 -11.31
C VAL A 80 -8.05 -1.84 -12.49
N GLU A 81 -7.90 -0.88 -13.39
CA GLU A 81 -7.02 -0.95 -14.56
C GLU A 81 -5.56 -1.16 -14.15
N SER A 82 -5.06 -0.35 -13.18
CA SER A 82 -3.71 -0.53 -12.63
C SER A 82 -3.53 -1.92 -12.02
N SER A 83 -4.56 -2.45 -11.34
CA SER A 83 -4.52 -3.80 -10.77
C SER A 83 -4.42 -4.90 -11.84
N GLU A 84 -5.11 -4.72 -12.97
CA GLU A 84 -5.08 -5.66 -14.10
C GLU A 84 -3.72 -5.62 -14.82
N ILE A 85 -3.10 -4.44 -14.97
CA ILE A 85 -1.75 -4.28 -15.54
C ILE A 85 -0.72 -5.04 -14.67
N VAL A 86 -0.70 -4.79 -13.37
CA VAL A 86 0.21 -5.47 -12.44
C VAL A 86 -0.01 -6.99 -12.49
N SER A 87 -1.27 -7.43 -12.47
CA SER A 87 -1.60 -8.85 -12.57
C SER A 87 -1.10 -9.49 -13.86
N ALA A 88 -1.26 -8.82 -15.01
CA ALA A 88 -0.75 -9.30 -16.29
C ALA A 88 0.78 -9.42 -16.31
N LEU A 89 1.50 -8.48 -15.69
CA LEU A 89 2.95 -8.50 -15.58
C LEU A 89 3.44 -9.65 -14.68
N LEU A 90 2.79 -9.87 -13.54
CA LEU A 90 3.10 -10.99 -12.64
C LEU A 90 2.83 -12.34 -13.33
N ASN A 91 1.76 -12.46 -14.10
CA ASN A 91 1.47 -13.66 -14.89
C ASN A 91 2.56 -13.94 -15.93
N LYS A 92 3.07 -12.91 -16.64
CA LYS A 92 4.20 -13.06 -17.59
C LYS A 92 5.46 -13.60 -16.92
N LYS A 93 5.64 -13.30 -15.63
CA LYS A 93 6.77 -13.77 -14.81
C LYS A 93 6.49 -15.08 -14.07
N ASN A 94 5.33 -15.69 -14.29
CA ASN A 94 4.86 -16.89 -13.58
C ASN A 94 4.84 -16.71 -12.04
N ILE A 95 4.53 -15.50 -11.57
CA ILE A 95 4.39 -15.18 -10.16
C ILE A 95 2.93 -15.40 -9.75
N SER A 96 2.69 -16.40 -8.89
CA SER A 96 1.38 -16.64 -8.31
C SER A 96 0.96 -15.45 -7.44
N HIS A 97 -0.26 -14.95 -7.64
CA HIS A 97 -0.80 -13.82 -6.90
C HIS A 97 -2.32 -13.89 -6.83
N GLN A 98 -2.90 -13.09 -5.95
CA GLN A 98 -4.35 -12.90 -5.80
C GLN A 98 -4.71 -11.45 -6.06
N VAL A 99 -5.92 -11.21 -6.60
CA VAL A 99 -6.39 -9.85 -6.91
C VAL A 99 -7.66 -9.56 -6.12
N LEU A 100 -7.65 -8.42 -5.42
CA LEU A 100 -8.78 -7.86 -4.69
C LEU A 100 -9.20 -6.55 -5.36
N ASN A 101 -10.25 -6.59 -6.13
CA ASN A 101 -10.86 -5.40 -6.72
C ASN A 101 -12.39 -5.52 -6.72
N ALA A 102 -13.07 -4.47 -7.13
CA ALA A 102 -14.54 -4.41 -7.14
C ALA A 102 -15.23 -5.52 -7.95
N LYS A 103 -14.50 -6.23 -8.82
CA LYS A 103 -15.03 -7.33 -9.64
C LYS A 103 -15.07 -8.69 -8.90
N GLN A 104 -14.44 -8.81 -7.73
CA GLN A 104 -14.20 -10.10 -7.07
C GLN A 104 -14.61 -10.15 -5.58
N HIS A 105 -15.69 -9.47 -5.21
CA HIS A 105 -16.16 -9.37 -3.83
C HIS A 105 -16.46 -10.72 -3.13
N GLU A 106 -16.91 -11.74 -3.87
CA GLU A 106 -17.28 -13.03 -3.28
C GLU A 106 -16.11 -13.77 -2.61
N LYS A 107 -14.87 -13.53 -3.06
CA LYS A 107 -13.66 -14.18 -2.54
C LYS A 107 -12.83 -13.28 -1.62
N GLU A 108 -13.28 -12.06 -1.36
CA GLU A 108 -12.51 -11.06 -0.62
C GLU A 108 -12.04 -11.59 0.75
N ALA A 109 -12.93 -12.20 1.52
CA ALA A 109 -12.61 -12.72 2.85
C ALA A 109 -11.57 -13.85 2.82
N GLU A 110 -11.63 -14.72 1.82
CA GLU A 110 -10.67 -15.81 1.63
C GLU A 110 -9.29 -15.27 1.23
N VAL A 111 -9.25 -14.34 0.29
CA VAL A 111 -8.00 -13.71 -0.17
C VAL A 111 -7.31 -12.99 0.99
N ILE A 112 -8.06 -12.20 1.78
CA ILE A 112 -7.51 -11.48 2.93
C ILE A 112 -7.01 -12.45 4.01
N ALA A 113 -7.74 -13.54 4.27
CA ALA A 113 -7.33 -14.56 5.23
C ALA A 113 -5.98 -15.21 4.88
N ASN A 114 -5.62 -15.22 3.60
CA ASN A 114 -4.36 -15.77 3.10
C ASN A 114 -3.27 -14.72 2.83
N ALA A 115 -3.62 -13.43 2.76
CA ALA A 115 -2.71 -12.36 2.33
C ALA A 115 -1.46 -12.20 3.23
N GLY A 116 -1.55 -12.60 4.50
CA GLY A 116 -0.43 -12.56 5.45
C GLY A 116 0.43 -13.83 5.47
N ARG A 117 0.19 -14.82 4.61
CA ARG A 117 1.01 -16.04 4.56
C ARG A 117 2.36 -15.79 3.90
N PRO A 118 3.41 -16.57 4.26
CA PRO A 118 4.74 -16.46 3.66
C PRO A 118 4.71 -16.47 2.13
N GLY A 119 5.37 -15.50 1.50
CA GLY A 119 5.55 -15.41 0.05
C GLY A 119 4.29 -15.15 -0.78
N VAL A 120 3.15 -14.90 -0.14
CA VAL A 120 1.90 -14.57 -0.85
C VAL A 120 1.94 -13.15 -1.39
N VAL A 121 1.55 -12.98 -2.64
CA VAL A 121 1.39 -11.67 -3.30
C VAL A 121 -0.10 -11.39 -3.48
N THR A 122 -0.55 -10.28 -2.94
CA THR A 122 -1.94 -9.81 -3.09
C THR A 122 -1.94 -8.42 -3.74
N ILE A 123 -2.68 -8.25 -4.82
CA ILE A 123 -2.93 -6.95 -5.43
C ILE A 123 -4.28 -6.47 -4.93
N ALA A 124 -4.36 -5.26 -4.38
CA ALA A 124 -5.60 -4.69 -3.88
C ALA A 124 -5.79 -3.27 -4.37
N THR A 125 -6.99 -2.94 -4.85
CA THR A 125 -7.38 -1.54 -4.98
C THR A 125 -7.59 -0.94 -3.59
N ASN A 126 -7.38 0.37 -3.44
CA ASN A 126 -7.36 1.07 -2.14
C ASN A 126 -8.60 0.84 -1.25
N MET A 127 -9.75 0.53 -1.82
CA MET A 127 -11.00 0.26 -1.06
C MET A 127 -11.20 -1.22 -0.72
N ALA A 128 -10.52 -2.14 -1.41
CA ALA A 128 -10.68 -3.58 -1.19
C ALA A 128 -10.06 -4.01 0.15
N GLY A 129 -10.76 -4.89 0.86
CA GLY A 129 -10.33 -5.39 2.18
C GLY A 129 -10.35 -4.35 3.31
N ARG A 130 -11.02 -3.20 3.13
CA ARG A 130 -11.14 -2.19 4.19
C ARG A 130 -11.93 -2.74 5.38
N GLY A 131 -11.41 -2.49 6.60
CA GLY A 131 -12.04 -2.96 7.84
C GLY A 131 -11.70 -4.40 8.22
N THR A 132 -10.93 -5.12 7.39
CA THR A 132 -10.45 -6.47 7.70
C THR A 132 -8.96 -6.45 7.96
N ASP A 133 -8.53 -7.16 9.00
CA ASP A 133 -7.13 -7.29 9.36
C ASP A 133 -6.42 -8.37 8.54
N ILE A 134 -5.15 -8.13 8.20
CA ILE A 134 -4.27 -9.10 7.57
C ILE A 134 -3.42 -9.74 8.67
N VAL A 135 -3.76 -10.96 9.04
CA VAL A 135 -3.05 -11.69 10.10
C VAL A 135 -1.75 -12.24 9.54
N LEU A 136 -0.61 -11.89 10.16
CA LEU A 136 0.71 -12.42 9.78
C LEU A 136 0.76 -13.93 10.01
N GLY A 137 1.21 -14.67 8.99
CA GLY A 137 1.12 -16.14 8.96
C GLY A 137 -0.18 -16.68 8.36
N GLY A 138 -1.14 -15.77 8.03
CA GLY A 138 -2.48 -16.11 7.57
C GLY A 138 -3.42 -16.43 8.72
N LYS A 139 -4.70 -16.68 8.40
CA LYS A 139 -5.70 -17.03 9.41
C LYS A 139 -5.30 -18.34 10.10
N GLU A 140 -5.32 -18.33 11.44
CA GLU A 140 -5.20 -19.53 12.26
C GLU A 140 -6.46 -20.38 12.13
N ASN A 141 -6.31 -21.66 11.85
CA ASN A 141 -7.40 -22.62 11.88
C ASN A 141 -7.26 -23.50 13.12
N ILE A 142 -8.37 -23.98 13.67
CA ILE A 142 -8.39 -24.89 14.82
C ILE A 142 -7.58 -26.15 14.48
N GLY A 143 -6.54 -26.43 15.25
CA GLY A 143 -5.64 -27.58 15.05
C GLY A 143 -4.52 -27.34 14.03
N ASP A 144 -4.29 -26.12 13.59
CA ASP A 144 -3.17 -25.74 12.71
C ASP A 144 -1.86 -25.61 13.51
N GLY A 145 -1.19 -26.72 13.74
CA GLY A 145 0.11 -26.75 14.45
C GLY A 145 1.28 -26.11 13.70
N GLU A 146 1.08 -25.65 12.48
CA GLU A 146 2.11 -24.98 11.66
C GLU A 146 1.92 -23.45 11.63
N TRP A 147 0.87 -22.92 12.27
CA TRP A 147 0.59 -21.48 12.22
C TRP A 147 1.69 -20.65 12.89
N GLU A 148 2.15 -21.06 14.08
CA GLU A 148 3.22 -20.35 14.78
C GLU A 148 4.51 -20.29 13.96
N LYS A 149 4.85 -21.36 13.24
CA LYS A 149 6.03 -21.37 12.36
C LYS A 149 5.87 -20.41 11.19
N ARG A 150 4.68 -20.36 10.55
CA ARG A 150 4.40 -19.43 9.48
C ARG A 150 4.41 -17.98 9.98
N HIS A 151 3.81 -17.74 11.14
CA HIS A 151 3.79 -16.43 11.77
C HIS A 151 5.21 -15.94 12.06
N GLN A 152 6.05 -16.76 12.69
CA GLN A 152 7.43 -16.42 12.99
C GLN A 152 8.24 -16.19 11.70
N SER A 153 8.07 -17.03 10.68
CA SER A 153 8.73 -16.84 9.39
C SER A 153 8.41 -15.49 8.76
N VAL A 154 7.16 -15.04 8.86
CA VAL A 154 6.74 -13.71 8.35
C VAL A 154 7.33 -12.58 9.19
N LEU A 155 7.40 -12.72 10.51
CA LEU A 155 8.06 -11.73 11.37
C LEU A 155 9.55 -11.60 11.03
N ASP A 156 10.24 -12.73 10.83
CA ASP A 156 11.67 -12.78 10.46
C ASP A 156 11.92 -12.19 9.05
N ALA A 157 10.92 -12.28 8.16
CA ALA A 157 10.95 -11.64 6.82
C ALA A 157 10.67 -10.12 6.84
N GLY A 158 10.41 -9.54 8.02
CA GLY A 158 10.13 -8.11 8.18
C GLY A 158 8.65 -7.75 8.17
N GLY A 159 7.75 -8.72 8.36
CA GLY A 159 6.30 -8.53 8.40
C GLY A 159 5.66 -8.35 7.02
N LEU A 160 4.51 -7.67 6.98
CA LEU A 160 3.80 -7.40 5.72
C LEU A 160 4.45 -6.24 4.97
N HIS A 161 4.77 -6.45 3.70
CA HIS A 161 5.35 -5.45 2.81
C HIS A 161 4.26 -4.78 1.97
N ILE A 162 4.14 -3.46 2.07
CA ILE A 162 3.22 -2.64 1.28
C ILE A 162 3.97 -2.00 0.12
N LEU A 163 3.55 -2.27 -1.11
CA LEU A 163 4.09 -1.65 -2.32
C LEU A 163 2.98 -0.86 -3.00
N GLY A 164 3.05 0.48 -2.96
CA GLY A 164 2.10 1.35 -3.67
C GLY A 164 2.55 1.59 -5.10
N THR A 165 1.63 1.54 -6.07
CA THR A 165 1.94 1.79 -7.49
C THR A 165 1.78 3.25 -7.90
N GLU A 166 1.18 4.06 -7.04
CA GLU A 166 0.91 5.49 -7.26
C GLU A 166 0.50 6.15 -5.94
N ARG A 167 0.58 7.47 -5.89
CA ARG A 167 0.05 8.27 -4.79
C ARG A 167 -1.41 8.64 -5.07
N HIS A 168 -2.19 8.77 -4.01
CA HIS A 168 -3.57 9.23 -4.10
C HIS A 168 -3.65 10.74 -3.86
N GLU A 169 -4.75 11.36 -4.27
CA GLU A 169 -5.02 12.79 -4.05
C GLU A 169 -5.05 13.16 -2.56
N SER A 170 -5.47 12.23 -1.71
CA SER A 170 -5.49 12.41 -0.26
C SER A 170 -4.44 11.53 0.43
N ARG A 171 -3.59 12.14 1.25
CA ARG A 171 -2.65 11.43 2.15
C ARG A 171 -3.34 10.41 3.04
N ARG A 172 -4.59 10.65 3.38
CA ARG A 172 -5.41 9.73 4.17
C ARG A 172 -5.50 8.35 3.52
N ILE A 173 -5.64 8.29 2.20
CA ILE A 173 -5.74 7.01 1.46
C ILE A 173 -4.39 6.28 1.50
N ASP A 174 -3.29 6.98 1.27
CA ASP A 174 -1.95 6.41 1.37
C ASP A 174 -1.66 5.88 2.78
N ASN A 175 -2.04 6.64 3.82
CA ASN A 175 -1.89 6.22 5.20
C ASN A 175 -2.78 5.01 5.55
N GLN A 176 -3.98 4.88 4.95
CA GLN A 176 -4.83 3.70 5.11
C GLN A 176 -4.20 2.46 4.46
N LEU A 177 -3.51 2.62 3.33
CA LEU A 177 -2.76 1.53 2.70
C LEU A 177 -1.57 1.12 3.56
N ARG A 178 -0.70 2.07 3.95
CA ARG A 178 0.43 1.83 4.87
C ARG A 178 -0.01 1.21 6.19
N GLY A 179 -1.12 1.67 6.75
CA GLY A 179 -1.68 1.21 8.02
C GLY A 179 -2.20 -0.23 8.02
N ARG A 180 -2.14 -0.94 6.90
CA ARG A 180 -2.38 -2.39 6.86
C ARG A 180 -1.20 -3.20 7.38
N SER A 181 -0.01 -2.61 7.43
CA SER A 181 1.24 -3.19 7.93
C SER A 181 1.70 -2.49 9.21
N GLY A 182 2.52 -3.16 10.00
CA GLY A 182 3.11 -2.61 11.23
C GLY A 182 2.11 -2.43 12.37
N ARG A 183 1.07 -3.27 12.43
CA ARG A 183 0.03 -3.21 13.47
C ARG A 183 0.54 -3.80 14.78
N GLN A 184 0.09 -3.20 15.89
CA GLN A 184 0.38 -3.70 17.26
C GLN A 184 1.88 -3.89 17.56
N GLY A 185 2.75 -3.11 16.90
CA GLY A 185 4.19 -3.19 17.08
C GLY A 185 4.88 -4.30 16.29
N ASP A 186 4.16 -4.97 15.38
CA ASP A 186 4.76 -5.90 14.42
C ASP A 186 5.69 -5.17 13.46
N PRO A 187 6.74 -5.82 12.94
CA PRO A 187 7.52 -5.28 11.85
C PRO A 187 6.65 -5.09 10.61
N GLY A 188 7.09 -4.22 9.74
CA GLY A 188 6.40 -3.94 8.49
C GLY A 188 7.25 -3.06 7.59
N TYR A 189 6.82 -2.92 6.35
CA TYR A 189 7.52 -2.17 5.33
C TYR A 189 6.55 -1.46 4.41
N SER A 190 6.87 -0.24 3.99
CA SER A 190 6.12 0.42 2.93
C SER A 190 7.04 1.17 1.97
N LYS A 191 6.72 1.08 0.67
CA LYS A 191 7.42 1.79 -0.41
C LYS A 191 6.45 2.10 -1.53
N PHE A 192 6.57 3.29 -2.14
CA PHE A 192 5.78 3.66 -3.31
C PHE A 192 6.66 3.76 -4.55
N PHE A 193 6.13 3.24 -5.65
CA PHE A 193 6.71 3.30 -6.99
C PHE A 193 5.88 4.25 -7.83
N LEU A 194 6.45 5.36 -8.23
CA LEU A 194 5.77 6.46 -8.91
C LEU A 194 6.35 6.67 -10.30
N SER A 195 5.55 7.19 -11.20
CA SER A 195 6.00 7.62 -12.53
C SER A 195 5.58 9.06 -12.81
N LEU A 196 6.40 9.80 -13.55
CA LEU A 196 6.00 11.12 -14.06
C LEU A 196 4.82 11.04 -15.04
N GLU A 197 4.44 9.83 -15.44
CA GLU A 197 3.27 9.54 -16.27
C GLU A 197 2.01 9.21 -15.45
N ASP A 198 2.10 9.09 -14.13
CA ASP A 198 0.95 8.88 -13.25
C ASP A 198 0.09 10.14 -13.23
N ASP A 199 -1.23 9.97 -13.20
CA ASP A 199 -2.19 11.07 -13.35
C ASP A 199 -1.96 12.20 -12.35
N LEU A 200 -1.69 11.87 -11.08
CA LEU A 200 -1.40 12.87 -10.05
C LEU A 200 -0.12 13.66 -10.36
N LEU A 201 0.97 12.98 -10.73
CA LEU A 201 2.25 13.65 -10.99
C LEU A 201 2.22 14.48 -12.28
N ARG A 202 1.45 14.07 -13.28
CA ARG A 202 1.24 14.85 -14.52
C ARG A 202 0.62 16.22 -14.27
N LEU A 203 -0.17 16.37 -13.20
CA LEU A 203 -0.76 17.67 -12.83
C LEU A 203 0.28 18.67 -12.31
N PHE A 204 1.37 18.19 -11.72
CA PHE A 204 2.38 19.04 -11.06
C PHE A 204 3.65 19.25 -11.88
N ILE A 205 3.90 18.43 -12.90
CA ILE A 205 5.14 18.44 -13.68
C ILE A 205 4.82 18.96 -15.09
N SER A 206 5.33 20.15 -15.40
CA SER A 206 5.21 20.70 -16.76
C SER A 206 6.06 19.91 -17.76
N ASP A 207 5.61 19.89 -19.03
CA ASP A 207 6.33 19.23 -20.13
C ASP A 207 7.79 19.69 -20.26
N SER A 208 8.07 20.95 -19.95
CA SER A 208 9.43 21.49 -19.96
C SER A 208 10.34 20.86 -18.90
N ARG A 209 9.81 20.57 -17.72
CA ARG A 209 10.55 19.90 -16.65
C ARG A 209 10.76 18.42 -16.97
N ARG A 210 9.76 17.76 -17.55
CA ARG A 210 9.87 16.39 -18.04
C ARG A 210 10.99 16.24 -19.08
N GLY A 211 11.04 17.13 -20.07
CA GLY A 211 12.09 17.17 -21.07
C GLY A 211 13.50 17.44 -20.49
N LEU A 212 13.61 18.13 -19.36
CA LEU A 212 14.87 18.29 -18.65
C LEU A 212 15.36 16.96 -18.03
N PHE A 213 14.47 16.22 -17.36
CA PHE A 213 14.80 14.92 -16.77
C PHE A 213 15.21 13.90 -17.85
N GLU A 214 14.53 13.88 -18.99
CA GLU A 214 14.88 13.04 -20.14
C GLU A 214 16.28 13.36 -20.69
N ARG A 215 16.67 14.65 -20.74
CA ARG A 215 17.98 15.10 -21.22
C ARG A 215 19.15 14.78 -20.27
N ILE A 216 18.88 14.68 -18.97
CA ILE A 216 19.90 14.34 -17.95
C ILE A 216 20.26 12.84 -18.03
N GLY A 217 19.61 12.06 -18.92
CA GLY A 217 19.97 10.66 -19.15
C GLY A 217 19.48 9.72 -18.04
N MET A 218 18.45 10.14 -17.30
CA MET A 218 17.74 9.30 -16.35
C MET A 218 16.90 8.31 -17.15
N GLY A 219 17.52 7.21 -17.57
CA GLY A 219 16.83 6.12 -18.28
C GLY A 219 15.94 5.30 -17.32
N ASP A 220 16.15 3.99 -17.29
CA ASP A 220 15.40 3.05 -16.43
C ASP A 220 15.66 3.21 -14.92
N ASP A 221 16.64 4.05 -14.51
CA ASP A 221 16.97 4.29 -13.12
C ASP A 221 15.96 5.24 -12.45
N HIS A 222 15.70 5.04 -11.16
CA HIS A 222 14.84 5.92 -10.38
C HIS A 222 15.50 7.29 -10.13
N ILE A 223 14.66 8.29 -9.99
CA ILE A 223 15.09 9.65 -9.69
C ILE A 223 15.24 9.77 -8.16
N GLU A 224 16.47 9.75 -7.66
CA GLU A 224 16.76 10.14 -6.28
C GLU A 224 16.87 11.67 -6.18
N HIS A 225 15.80 12.34 -5.82
CA HIS A 225 15.87 13.79 -5.59
C HIS A 225 15.06 14.22 -4.37
N LYS A 226 15.75 14.85 -3.41
CA LYS A 226 15.17 15.47 -2.20
C LYS A 226 14.08 16.53 -2.46
N MET A 227 13.84 16.92 -3.71
CA MET A 227 12.81 17.90 -4.09
C MET A 227 11.45 17.29 -4.36
N LEU A 228 11.30 15.96 -4.29
CA LEU A 228 10.04 15.27 -4.54
C LEU A 228 9.44 14.62 -3.28
N SER A 229 10.13 14.71 -2.16
CA SER A 229 9.66 14.25 -0.84
C SER A 229 8.97 15.37 -0.05
#